data_232c48fc7b72233a0c8fb39523d4fd76
#
_entry.id   232c48fc7b72233a0c8fb39523d4fd76
#
_cell.length_a   1.000
_cell.length_b   1.000
_cell.length_c   1.000
_cell.angle_alpha   90.00
_cell.angle_beta   90.00
_cell.angle_gamma   90.00
#
_symmetry.space_group_name_H-M   'P 1'
#
loop_
_entity.id
_entity.type
_entity.pdbx_description
1 polymer ?
#
loop_
_entity_poly.entity_id
_entity_poly.type
_entity_poly.pdbx_seq_one_letter_code
_entity_poly.pdbx_strand_id
1 'polypeptide(L)'
;MARPRKYTDDDTAKGWKAARVRERQRTRRNERKAHFVKYKGNKCHDCGGTFPLCCYDFHHVDESTKSFEIAPALDREIGVLTEEVDKTVLLCSNCHRIRHSINSPTLDV
;
A
#
# COMPACT_ATOMS: atom_id res chain seq x y z
N MET A 1 5.55 17.24 -29.09
CA MET A 1 5.18 17.26 -28.67
C MET A 1 4.68 16.87 -28.01
N ALA A 2 4.49 16.80 -27.49
CA ALA A 2 4.00 16.51 -26.82
C ALA A 2 3.10 16.45 -26.44
N ARG A 3 2.77 16.40 -26.26
CA ARG A 3 1.91 16.36 -25.88
C ARG A 3 1.09 16.42 -25.41
N PRO A 4 0.88 16.56 -25.31
CA PRO A 4 0.06 16.73 -24.70
C PRO A 4 -0.86 16.51 -24.36
N ARG A 5 -1.01 16.45 -24.25
CA ARG A 5 -1.74 16.32 -23.99
C ARG A 5 -2.57 16.17 -23.66
N LYS A 6 -2.75 15.75 -23.40
CA LYS A 6 -3.61 15.54 -22.91
C LYS A 6 -4.22 16.23 -22.13
N TYR A 7 -3.96 16.74 -21.85
CA TYR A 7 -4.44 17.44 -21.08
C TYR A 7 -5.48 18.26 -21.31
N THR A 8 -5.95 18.38 -22.09
CA THR A 8 -7.14 19.15 -22.40
C THR A 8 -8.29 18.79 -21.49
N ASP A 9 -8.31 17.54 -21.05
CA ASP A 9 -9.32 17.13 -20.08
C ASP A 9 -9.27 17.93 -18.82
N ASP A 10 -8.07 18.27 -18.40
CA ASP A 10 -7.90 19.02 -17.17
C ASP A 10 -8.26 20.47 -17.35
N ASP A 11 -8.39 20.93 -18.58
CA ASP A 11 -8.78 22.30 -18.83
C ASP A 11 -10.27 22.51 -18.64
N THR A 12 -11.05 21.44 -18.57
CA THR A 12 -12.49 21.57 -18.39
C THR A 12 -12.81 21.51 -16.90
N ALA A 13 -13.96 22.07 -16.54
CA ALA A 13 -14.43 21.98 -15.16
C ALA A 13 -14.57 20.54 -14.71
N LYS A 14 -14.97 19.67 -15.65
CA LYS A 14 -15.13 18.25 -15.35
C LYS A 14 -13.80 17.59 -15.06
N GLY A 15 -12.78 17.88 -15.85
CA GLY A 15 -11.44 17.35 -15.63
C GLY A 15 -10.85 17.82 -14.34
N TRP A 16 -11.08 19.06 -13.99
CA TRP A 16 -10.62 19.63 -12.74
C TRP A 16 -11.19 18.88 -11.56
N LYS A 17 -12.50 18.61 -11.58
CA LYS A 17 -13.16 17.91 -10.49
C LYS A 17 -12.62 16.50 -10.34
N ALA A 18 -12.42 15.82 -11.47
CA ALA A 18 -11.88 14.47 -11.44
C ALA A 18 -10.48 14.45 -10.87
N ALA A 19 -9.66 15.43 -11.24
CA ALA A 19 -8.29 15.50 -10.72
C ALA A 19 -8.28 15.72 -9.21
N ARG A 20 -9.17 16.56 -8.71
CA ARG A 20 -9.26 16.81 -7.28
C ARG A 20 -9.71 15.58 -6.51
N VAL A 21 -10.66 14.84 -7.09
CA VAL A 21 -11.14 13.63 -6.44
C VAL A 21 -10.01 12.62 -6.34
N ARG A 22 -9.26 12.44 -7.41
CA ARG A 22 -8.12 11.51 -7.39
C ARG A 22 -7.08 11.92 -6.38
N GLU A 23 -6.83 13.22 -6.27
CA GLU A 23 -5.87 13.74 -5.33
C GLU A 23 -6.29 13.46 -3.88
N ARG A 24 -7.56 13.71 -3.57
CA ARG A 24 -8.07 13.46 -2.23
C ARG A 24 -8.04 11.98 -1.88
N GLN A 25 -8.33 11.12 -2.85
CA GLN A 25 -8.30 9.69 -2.62
C GLN A 25 -6.88 9.21 -2.35
N ARG A 26 -5.91 9.73 -3.10
CA ARG A 26 -4.51 9.39 -2.87
C ARG A 26 -4.06 9.83 -1.48
N THR A 27 -4.41 11.05 -1.11
CA THR A 27 -4.05 11.58 0.20
C THR A 27 -4.65 10.73 1.31
N ARG A 28 -5.92 10.36 1.17
CA ARG A 28 -6.58 9.54 2.19
C ARG A 28 -5.92 8.19 2.31
N ARG A 29 -5.58 7.56 1.18
CA ARG A 29 -4.93 6.26 1.23
C ARG A 29 -3.57 6.35 1.89
N ASN A 30 -2.81 7.39 1.59
CA ASN A 30 -1.51 7.59 2.21
C ASN A 30 -1.64 7.81 3.71
N GLU A 31 -2.63 8.58 4.13
CA GLU A 31 -2.87 8.81 5.55
C GLU A 31 -3.26 7.51 6.25
N ARG A 32 -4.08 6.71 5.60
CA ARG A 32 -4.48 5.42 6.17
C ARG A 32 -3.30 4.46 6.26
N LYS A 33 -2.49 4.42 5.21
CA LYS A 33 -1.30 3.59 5.23
C LYS A 33 -0.36 4.02 6.35
N ALA A 34 -0.15 5.33 6.49
CA ALA A 34 0.72 5.85 7.55
C ALA A 34 0.18 5.47 8.92
N HIS A 35 -1.13 5.55 9.10
CA HIS A 35 -1.77 5.17 10.35
C HIS A 35 -1.47 3.71 10.70
N PHE A 36 -1.61 2.81 9.73
CA PHE A 36 -1.41 1.39 10.00
C PHE A 36 0.06 1.01 10.10
N VAL A 37 0.94 1.71 9.38
CA VAL A 37 2.37 1.52 9.55
C VAL A 37 2.76 1.84 10.98
N LYS A 38 2.25 2.95 11.51
CA LYS A 38 2.50 3.34 12.89
C LYS A 38 1.88 2.34 13.86
N TYR A 39 0.68 1.88 13.58
CA TYR A 39 -0.03 0.89 14.38
C TYR A 39 0.78 -0.39 14.49
N LYS A 40 1.53 -0.75 13.46
CA LYS A 40 2.36 -1.95 13.43
C LYS A 40 3.77 -1.71 13.95
N GLY A 41 4.05 -0.55 14.51
CA GLY A 41 5.34 -0.29 15.15
C GLY A 41 6.31 0.52 14.32
N ASN A 42 5.95 0.89 13.12
CA ASN A 42 6.72 1.81 12.28
C ASN A 42 8.13 1.30 11.95
N LYS A 43 8.28 0.00 11.83
CA LYS A 43 9.55 -0.60 11.42
C LYS A 43 9.27 -1.98 10.83
N CYS A 44 10.19 -2.44 10.00
CA CYS A 44 10.07 -3.75 9.38
C CYS A 44 10.16 -4.85 10.43
N HIS A 45 9.24 -5.79 10.36
CA HIS A 45 9.20 -6.91 11.30
C HIS A 45 10.46 -7.79 11.19
N ASP A 46 10.95 -7.96 9.96
CA ASP A 46 12.07 -8.89 9.74
C ASP A 46 13.42 -8.27 9.96
N CYS A 47 13.68 -7.07 9.43
CA CYS A 47 15.00 -6.47 9.55
C CYS A 47 15.08 -5.36 10.60
N GLY A 48 13.93 -4.91 11.08
CA GLY A 48 13.88 -3.87 12.10
C GLY A 48 14.20 -2.47 11.60
N GLY A 49 14.39 -2.30 10.30
CA GLY A 49 14.72 -1.00 9.75
C GLY A 49 13.52 -0.10 9.59
N THR A 50 13.78 1.20 9.46
CA THR A 50 12.74 2.18 9.20
C THR A 50 12.94 2.77 7.82
N PHE A 51 11.85 3.04 7.12
CA PHE A 51 11.88 3.40 5.72
C PHE A 51 10.79 4.42 5.40
N PRO A 52 10.87 5.06 4.24
CA PRO A 52 9.76 5.88 3.78
C PRO A 52 8.48 5.05 3.62
N LEU A 53 7.36 5.71 3.72
CA LEU A 53 6.06 5.05 3.71
C LEU A 53 5.88 4.12 2.51
N CYS A 54 6.37 4.52 1.34
CA CYS A 54 6.19 3.74 0.13
C CYS A 54 6.97 2.43 0.14
N CYS A 55 7.87 2.24 1.09
CA CYS A 55 8.69 1.05 1.16
C CYS A 55 8.14 -0.01 2.11
N TYR A 56 6.96 0.20 2.66
CA TYR A 56 6.35 -0.77 3.56
C TYR A 56 5.22 -1.51 2.89
N ASP A 57 5.12 -2.79 3.19
CA ASP A 57 4.02 -3.64 2.72
C ASP A 57 3.43 -4.38 3.91
N PHE A 58 2.14 -4.69 3.81
CA PHE A 58 1.46 -5.51 4.82
C PHE A 58 1.40 -6.94 4.29
N HIS A 59 2.07 -7.85 4.99
CA HIS A 59 2.19 -9.24 4.55
C HIS A 59 1.34 -10.13 5.44
N HIS A 60 0.37 -10.83 4.86
CA HIS A 60 -0.47 -11.75 5.61
C HIS A 60 0.37 -12.95 6.06
N VAL A 61 0.35 -13.21 7.36
CA VAL A 61 1.14 -14.31 7.92
C VAL A 61 0.57 -15.65 7.47
N ASP A 62 -0.76 -15.74 7.43
CA ASP A 62 -1.45 -16.97 7.04
C ASP A 62 -2.42 -16.63 5.92
N GLU A 63 -2.09 -17.11 4.72
CA GLU A 63 -2.92 -16.81 3.54
C GLU A 63 -4.33 -17.33 3.69
N SER A 64 -4.52 -18.41 4.46
CA SER A 64 -5.85 -18.97 4.62
C SER A 64 -6.81 -18.06 5.38
N THR A 65 -6.28 -17.12 6.16
CA THR A 65 -7.10 -16.18 6.90
C THR A 65 -7.31 -14.87 6.17
N LYS A 66 -6.65 -14.67 5.03
CA LYS A 66 -6.74 -13.43 4.29
C LYS A 66 -8.12 -13.26 3.67
N SER A 67 -8.76 -12.13 3.96
CA SER A 67 -10.04 -11.77 3.34
C SER A 67 -9.83 -10.90 2.12
N PHE A 68 -8.85 -10.02 2.15
CA PHE A 68 -8.55 -9.15 1.01
C PHE A 68 -7.16 -8.54 1.18
N GLU A 69 -6.63 -7.99 0.08
CA GLU A 69 -5.36 -7.28 0.13
C GLU A 69 -5.56 -5.90 0.74
N ILE A 70 -4.61 -5.49 1.58
CA ILE A 70 -4.71 -4.21 2.27
C ILE A 70 -4.55 -3.03 1.31
N ALA A 71 -3.52 -3.08 0.45
CA ALA A 71 -3.15 -1.91 -0.35
C ALA A 71 -4.29 -1.37 -1.21
N PRO A 72 -5.01 -2.19 -1.99
CA PRO A 72 -6.09 -1.65 -2.81
C PRO A 72 -7.36 -1.34 -2.01
N ALA A 73 -7.41 -1.73 -0.74
CA ALA A 73 -8.62 -1.60 0.07
C ALA A 73 -8.51 -0.50 1.12
N LEU A 74 -7.54 0.40 0.99
CA LEU A 74 -7.27 1.39 2.04
C LEU A 74 -8.39 2.41 2.22
N ASP A 75 -9.35 2.46 1.31
CA ASP A 75 -10.50 3.35 1.48
C ASP A 75 -11.70 2.66 2.10
N ARG A 76 -11.54 1.41 2.53
CA ARG A 76 -12.61 0.73 3.25
C ARG A 76 -12.77 1.29 4.65
N GLU A 77 -13.81 0.87 5.33
CA GLU A 77 -14.09 1.30 6.68
C GLU A 77 -12.94 0.91 7.62
N ILE A 78 -12.60 1.82 8.53
CA ILE A 78 -11.38 1.69 9.33
C ILE A 78 -11.40 0.45 10.23
N GLY A 79 -12.55 0.08 10.76
CA GLY A 79 -12.64 -1.11 11.60
C GLY A 79 -12.39 -2.40 10.83
N VAL A 80 -12.90 -2.45 9.61
CA VAL A 80 -12.69 -3.60 8.72
C VAL A 80 -11.21 -3.71 8.38
N LEU A 81 -10.59 -2.57 8.08
CA LEU A 81 -9.15 -2.55 7.77
C LEU A 81 -8.32 -2.99 8.96
N THR A 82 -8.68 -2.52 10.16
CA THR A 82 -7.92 -2.86 11.36
C THR A 82 -7.92 -4.37 11.59
N GLU A 83 -9.07 -5.00 11.42
CA GLU A 83 -9.15 -6.45 11.58
C GLU A 83 -8.25 -7.17 10.58
N GLU A 84 -8.21 -6.67 9.35
CA GLU A 84 -7.38 -7.32 8.34
C GLU A 84 -5.91 -7.05 8.59
N VAL A 85 -5.56 -5.83 8.98
CA VAL A 85 -4.17 -5.47 9.28
C VAL A 85 -3.64 -6.31 10.45
N ASP A 86 -4.48 -6.64 11.41
CA ASP A 86 -4.08 -7.47 12.53
C ASP A 86 -3.58 -8.86 12.10
N LYS A 87 -3.96 -9.30 10.91
CA LYS A 87 -3.53 -10.60 10.37
C LYS A 87 -2.20 -10.50 9.63
N THR A 88 -1.59 -9.31 9.59
CA THR A 88 -0.38 -9.07 8.81
C THR A 88 0.78 -8.68 9.69
N VAL A 89 1.98 -8.77 9.13
CA VAL A 89 3.16 -8.13 9.69
C VAL A 89 3.62 -7.06 8.72
N LEU A 90 4.26 -6.02 9.25
CA LEU A 90 4.77 -4.94 8.42
C LEU A 90 6.17 -5.30 7.95
N LEU A 91 6.37 -5.30 6.64
CA LEU A 91 7.66 -5.64 6.05
C LEU A 91 8.11 -4.51 5.13
N CYS A 92 9.42 -4.29 5.06
CA CYS A 92 9.93 -3.43 4.00
C CYS A 92 9.88 -4.21 2.68
N SER A 93 10.00 -3.49 1.58
CA SER A 93 9.88 -4.10 0.26
C SER A 93 10.88 -5.24 0.06
N ASN A 94 12.09 -5.06 0.55
CA ASN A 94 13.12 -6.07 0.39
C ASN A 94 12.78 -7.34 1.18
N CYS A 95 12.42 -7.18 2.43
CA CYS A 95 12.08 -8.34 3.27
C CYS A 95 10.84 -9.04 2.77
N HIS A 96 9.89 -8.29 2.22
CA HIS A 96 8.70 -8.88 1.65
C HIS A 96 9.05 -9.76 0.45
N ARG A 97 9.94 -9.26 -0.41
CA ARG A 97 10.41 -10.05 -1.54
C ARG A 97 11.19 -11.27 -1.10
N ILE A 98 12.01 -11.11 -0.06
CA ILE A 98 12.78 -12.23 0.45
C ILE A 98 11.86 -13.34 0.93
N ARG A 99 10.80 -12.99 1.65
CA ARG A 99 9.85 -14.00 2.12
C ARG A 99 9.21 -14.75 0.97
N HIS A 100 8.84 -14.04 -0.09
CA HIS A 100 8.25 -14.68 -1.24
C HIS A 100 9.25 -15.56 -1.98
N SER A 101 10.51 -15.15 -2.02
CA SER A 101 11.52 -15.94 -2.72
C SER A 101 11.86 -17.24 -2.00
N ILE A 102 11.74 -17.26 -0.69
CA ILE A 102 11.97 -18.48 0.08
C ILE A 102 10.99 -19.56 -0.34
N ASN A 103 9.78 -19.18 -0.68
CA ASN A 103 8.76 -20.13 -1.12
C ASN A 103 8.83 -20.44 -2.59
N SER A 104 9.77 -19.81 -3.31
CA SER A 104 9.92 -19.99 -4.74
C SER A 104 10.94 -21.09 -5.03
N PRO A 105 10.73 -21.92 -6.01
CA PRO A 105 11.70 -22.96 -6.36
C PRO A 105 12.93 -22.46 -7.10
N THR A 106 13.01 -21.25 -7.40
CA THR A 106 14.08 -20.66 -8.14
C THR A 106 15.36 -20.59 -7.44
N LEU A 107 16.22 -20.54 -7.77
CA LEU A 107 17.22 -20.32 -7.16
C LEU A 107 17.99 -19.46 -7.33
N ASP A 108 18.37 -19.08 -7.10
CA ASP A 108 18.98 -18.24 -7.07
C ASP A 108 20.11 -18.32 -7.07
N VAL A 109 20.62 -18.46 -7.27
CA VAL A 109 21.73 -18.61 -7.37
C VAL A 109 22.46 -18.09 -7.42
#